data_38e9eb73562bf27faa92bdc0f7159dad
#
_entry.id   38e9eb73562bf27faa92bdc0f7159dad
#
_cell.length_a   1.000
_cell.length_b   1.000
_cell.length_c   1.000
_cell.angle_alpha   90.00
_cell.angle_beta   90.00
_cell.angle_gamma   90.00
#
_symmetry.space_group_name_H-M   'P 1'
#
loop_
_entity.id
_entity.type
_entity.pdbx_description
1 polymer ?
#
loop_
_entity_poly.entity_id
_entity_poly.type
_entity_poly.pdbx_seq_one_letter_code
_entity_poly.pdbx_strand_id
1 'polypeptide(L)'
;MSVSLHSALPYSKITVDQLIEEVGISRKTFYRTFSSKDACLEALMDQFILEQHSSVTLTLTHPVDLVAAYSAHLMFWKKHKAFVDALLRNKLFPLFLKRSIIHIQNEEHHLYRILQTTNMECDEDVLLFFNAGNTVMIIKWLYDDCKTPVEEMAHKLVRLNHTQLLHNNDS
;
A
#
# COMPACT_ATOMS: atom_id res chain seq x y z
N MET A 1 3.97 -16.29 -1.99
CA MET A 1 5.00 -16.42 -3.04
C MET A 1 5.88 -15.18 -2.98
N SER A 2 7.10 -15.31 -2.50
CA SER A 2 8.04 -14.19 -2.39
C SER A 2 8.83 -14.12 -3.70
N VAL A 3 8.32 -13.40 -4.70
CA VAL A 3 9.12 -13.07 -5.87
C VAL A 3 10.17 -12.06 -5.42
N SER A 4 11.41 -12.51 -5.34
CA SER A 4 12.55 -11.65 -4.99
C SER A 4 12.79 -10.66 -6.13
N LEU A 5 12.19 -9.47 -6.04
CA LEU A 5 12.52 -8.31 -6.90
C LEU A 5 13.95 -7.78 -6.63
N HIS A 6 14.80 -8.62 -6.02
CA HIS A 6 16.20 -8.30 -5.69
C HIS A 6 17.13 -8.36 -6.91
N SER A 7 16.61 -8.73 -8.10
CA SER A 7 17.45 -8.69 -9.29
C SER A 7 17.81 -7.24 -9.62
N ALA A 8 19.10 -6.98 -9.81
CA ALA A 8 19.61 -5.69 -10.29
C ALA A 8 19.11 -5.35 -11.72
N LEU A 9 18.34 -6.25 -12.33
CA LEU A 9 17.80 -6.11 -13.68
C LEU A 9 16.56 -5.22 -13.68
N PRO A 10 16.45 -4.30 -14.65
CA PRO A 10 15.22 -3.56 -14.88
C PRO A 10 14.05 -4.51 -15.18
N TYR A 11 12.85 -4.21 -14.70
CA TYR A 11 11.65 -5.04 -14.94
C TYR A 11 11.43 -5.36 -16.42
N SER A 12 11.72 -4.40 -17.32
CA SER A 12 11.62 -4.59 -18.78
C SER A 12 12.52 -5.72 -19.32
N LYS A 13 13.59 -6.06 -18.63
CA LYS A 13 14.53 -7.12 -19.01
C LYS A 13 14.22 -8.49 -18.37
N ILE A 14 13.35 -8.52 -17.38
CA ILE A 14 12.93 -9.78 -16.75
C ILE A 14 12.01 -10.53 -17.71
N THR A 15 12.32 -11.81 -17.95
CA THR A 15 11.52 -12.71 -18.77
C THR A 15 10.71 -13.69 -17.92
N VAL A 16 9.65 -14.28 -18.53
CA VAL A 16 8.88 -15.35 -17.86
C VAL A 16 9.78 -16.54 -17.56
N ASP A 17 10.72 -16.87 -18.43
CA ASP A 17 11.65 -18.01 -18.22
C ASP A 17 12.50 -17.82 -16.99
N GLN A 18 13.03 -16.61 -16.76
CA GLN A 18 13.77 -16.30 -15.53
C GLN A 18 12.89 -16.42 -14.28
N LEU A 19 11.63 -15.97 -14.36
CA LEU A 19 10.71 -16.07 -13.21
C LEU A 19 10.38 -17.53 -12.87
N ILE A 20 10.09 -18.36 -13.87
CA ILE A 20 9.74 -19.77 -13.64
C ILE A 20 10.95 -20.58 -13.17
N GLU A 21 12.16 -20.28 -13.66
CA GLU A 21 13.39 -20.90 -13.24
C GLU A 21 13.69 -20.58 -11.76
N GLU A 22 13.57 -19.30 -11.36
CA GLU A 22 13.82 -18.87 -9.97
C GLU A 22 12.85 -19.53 -8.99
N VAL A 23 11.57 -19.68 -9.38
CA VAL A 23 10.52 -20.27 -8.52
C VAL A 23 10.46 -21.79 -8.63
N GLY A 24 11.10 -22.40 -9.64
CA GLY A 24 11.10 -23.85 -9.86
C GLY A 24 9.77 -24.40 -10.35
N ILE A 25 9.02 -23.63 -11.15
CA ILE A 25 7.74 -24.08 -11.72
C ILE A 25 7.83 -24.25 -13.24
N SER A 26 6.91 -25.04 -13.81
CA SER A 26 6.84 -25.20 -15.27
C SER A 26 6.19 -24.00 -15.95
N ARG A 27 6.53 -23.78 -17.23
CA ARG A 27 5.87 -22.79 -18.09
C ARG A 27 4.34 -23.00 -18.14
N LYS A 28 3.90 -24.25 -18.19
CA LYS A 28 2.48 -24.62 -18.14
C LYS A 28 1.82 -24.18 -16.84
N THR A 29 2.51 -24.34 -15.70
CA THR A 29 2.01 -23.91 -14.40
C THR A 29 1.89 -22.38 -14.33
N PHE A 30 2.87 -21.64 -14.85
CA PHE A 30 2.82 -20.19 -14.90
C PHE A 30 1.62 -19.69 -15.71
N TYR A 31 1.47 -20.16 -16.97
CA TYR A 31 0.42 -19.68 -17.86
C TYR A 31 -0.99 -20.18 -17.50
N ARG A 32 -1.10 -21.20 -16.64
CA ARG A 32 -2.38 -21.58 -16.03
C ARG A 32 -2.89 -20.50 -15.05
N THR A 33 -1.98 -19.77 -14.40
CA THR A 33 -2.31 -18.78 -13.37
C THR A 33 -2.26 -17.36 -13.90
N PHE A 34 -1.26 -17.03 -14.72
CA PHE A 34 -1.02 -15.69 -15.23
C PHE A 34 -0.92 -15.69 -16.75
N SER A 35 -1.67 -14.81 -17.40
CA SER A 35 -1.64 -14.67 -18.87
C SER A 35 -0.33 -14.07 -19.39
N SER A 36 0.37 -13.30 -18.54
CA SER A 36 1.62 -12.60 -18.87
C SER A 36 2.44 -12.29 -17.63
N LYS A 37 3.67 -11.80 -17.85
CA LYS A 37 4.52 -11.24 -16.78
C LYS A 37 3.84 -10.04 -16.10
N ASP A 38 3.17 -9.20 -16.89
CA ASP A 38 2.50 -8.00 -16.36
C ASP A 38 1.30 -8.39 -15.50
N ALA A 39 0.51 -9.42 -15.91
CA ALA A 39 -0.57 -9.96 -15.09
C ALA A 39 -0.06 -10.53 -13.74
N CYS A 40 1.12 -11.16 -13.75
CA CYS A 40 1.76 -11.63 -12.52
C CYS A 40 2.18 -10.45 -11.61
N LEU A 41 2.72 -9.38 -12.19
CA LEU A 41 3.08 -8.17 -11.44
C LEU A 41 1.84 -7.48 -10.85
N GLU A 42 0.76 -7.34 -11.63
CA GLU A 42 -0.50 -6.77 -11.15
C GLU A 42 -1.07 -7.57 -9.98
N ALA A 43 -1.08 -8.90 -10.08
CA ALA A 43 -1.51 -9.77 -8.98
C ALA A 43 -0.64 -9.61 -7.72
N LEU A 44 0.67 -9.38 -7.87
CA LEU A 44 1.57 -9.10 -6.75
C LEU A 44 1.26 -7.74 -6.11
N MET A 45 0.95 -6.72 -6.92
CA MET A 45 0.53 -5.41 -6.41
C MET A 45 -0.80 -5.51 -5.64
N ASP A 46 -1.78 -6.26 -6.18
CA ASP A 46 -3.07 -6.49 -5.53
C ASP A 46 -2.89 -7.20 -4.18
N GLN A 47 -2.05 -8.25 -4.15
CA GLN A 47 -1.74 -8.93 -2.90
C GLN A 47 -1.11 -8.00 -1.87
N PHE A 48 -0.16 -7.14 -2.29
CA PHE A 48 0.45 -6.15 -1.41
C PHE A 48 -0.59 -5.19 -0.83
N ILE A 49 -1.52 -4.69 -1.67
CA ILE A 49 -2.58 -3.77 -1.23
C ILE A 49 -3.51 -4.46 -0.22
N LEU A 50 -3.92 -5.70 -0.48
CA LEU A 50 -4.76 -6.48 0.43
C LEU A 50 -4.06 -6.77 1.78
N GLU A 51 -2.79 -7.15 1.75
CA GLU A 51 -2.00 -7.38 2.96
C GLU A 51 -1.82 -6.09 3.77
N GLN A 52 -1.61 -4.96 3.08
CA GLN A 52 -1.53 -3.64 3.71
C GLN A 52 -2.85 -3.30 4.44
N HIS A 53 -4.00 -3.47 3.79
CA HIS A 53 -5.31 -3.24 4.39
C HIS A 53 -5.54 -4.16 5.60
N SER A 54 -5.22 -5.43 5.47
CA SER A 54 -5.34 -6.41 6.56
C SER A 54 -4.48 -6.05 7.77
N SER A 55 -3.27 -5.52 7.55
CA SER A 55 -2.36 -5.13 8.64
C SER A 55 -2.92 -4.02 9.52
N VAL A 56 -3.65 -3.09 8.94
CA VAL A 56 -4.32 -1.99 9.66
C VAL A 56 -5.55 -2.51 10.40
N THR A 57 -6.34 -3.36 9.76
CA THR A 57 -7.58 -3.89 10.33
C THR A 57 -7.36 -4.68 11.62
N LEU A 58 -6.30 -5.48 11.68
CA LEU A 58 -5.97 -6.31 12.84
C LEU A 58 -5.63 -5.49 14.10
N THR A 59 -5.31 -4.19 13.94
CA THR A 59 -4.94 -3.30 15.06
C THR A 59 -6.11 -2.45 15.55
N LEU A 60 -7.28 -2.54 14.90
CA LEU A 60 -8.43 -1.73 15.29
C LEU A 60 -9.11 -2.31 16.52
N THR A 61 -8.98 -1.57 17.60
CA THR A 61 -9.70 -1.81 18.87
C THR A 61 -10.87 -0.83 19.00
N HIS A 62 -11.83 -1.10 19.89
CA HIS A 62 -12.83 -0.10 20.26
C HIS A 62 -12.52 0.42 21.67
N PRO A 63 -12.33 1.76 21.85
CA PRO A 63 -12.31 2.83 20.83
C PRO A 63 -11.11 2.70 19.87
N VAL A 64 -11.26 3.24 18.65
CA VAL A 64 -10.23 3.13 17.60
C VAL A 64 -8.98 3.92 17.99
N ASP A 65 -7.85 3.24 18.12
CA ASP A 65 -6.54 3.86 18.29
C ASP A 65 -5.92 4.15 16.91
N LEU A 66 -6.10 5.38 16.43
CA LEU A 66 -5.56 5.81 15.15
C LEU A 66 -4.03 5.81 15.11
N VAL A 67 -3.37 6.08 16.23
CA VAL A 67 -1.89 6.05 16.30
C VAL A 67 -1.39 4.63 16.13
N ALA A 68 -2.02 3.66 16.79
CA ALA A 68 -1.71 2.24 16.61
C ALA A 68 -1.96 1.78 15.16
N ALA A 69 -3.07 2.19 14.55
CA ALA A 69 -3.39 1.87 13.16
C ALA A 69 -2.36 2.43 12.18
N TYR A 70 -1.99 3.72 12.31
CA TYR A 70 -0.93 4.31 11.47
C TYR A 70 0.45 3.72 11.76
N SER A 71 0.75 3.35 12.99
CA SER A 71 1.99 2.67 13.33
C SER A 71 2.11 1.32 12.65
N ALA A 72 1.05 0.51 12.66
CA ALA A 72 0.99 -0.76 11.94
C ALA A 72 1.18 -0.57 10.44
N HIS A 73 0.51 0.44 9.86
CA HIS A 73 0.65 0.81 8.46
C HIS A 73 2.11 1.17 8.09
N LEU A 74 2.74 2.05 8.87
CA LEU A 74 4.14 2.44 8.68
C LEU A 74 5.10 1.25 8.80
N MET A 75 4.88 0.38 9.78
CA MET A 75 5.69 -0.84 9.95
C MET A 75 5.55 -1.79 8.76
N PHE A 76 4.35 -1.93 8.20
CA PHE A 76 4.12 -2.71 6.98
C PHE A 76 4.94 -2.17 5.82
N TRP A 77 4.86 -0.85 5.54
CA TRP A 77 5.62 -0.23 4.46
C TRP A 77 7.14 -0.34 4.67
N LYS A 78 7.61 -0.15 5.90
CA LYS A 78 9.02 -0.32 6.26
C LYS A 78 9.50 -1.74 6.01
N LYS A 79 8.72 -2.75 6.39
CA LYS A 79 8.99 -4.16 6.13
C LYS A 79 9.11 -4.45 4.63
N HIS A 80 8.31 -3.78 3.82
CA HIS A 80 8.25 -3.98 2.37
C HIS A 80 9.00 -2.91 1.56
N LYS A 81 9.92 -2.16 2.19
CA LYS A 81 10.69 -1.10 1.54
C LYS A 81 11.33 -1.55 0.22
N ALA A 82 11.88 -2.75 0.17
CA ALA A 82 12.52 -3.29 -1.04
C ALA A 82 11.54 -3.40 -2.23
N PHE A 83 10.28 -3.76 -2.00
CA PHE A 83 9.25 -3.78 -3.02
C PHE A 83 8.93 -2.38 -3.53
N VAL A 84 8.75 -1.43 -2.63
CA VAL A 84 8.49 -0.01 -2.96
C VAL A 84 9.65 0.57 -3.77
N ASP A 85 10.89 0.34 -3.34
CA ASP A 85 12.09 0.78 -4.05
C ASP A 85 12.16 0.17 -5.47
N ALA A 86 11.74 -1.09 -5.64
CA ALA A 86 11.68 -1.74 -6.95
C ALA A 86 10.62 -1.10 -7.85
N LEU A 87 9.43 -0.79 -7.34
CA LEU A 87 8.39 -0.08 -8.09
C LEU A 87 8.87 1.28 -8.59
N LEU A 88 9.52 2.04 -7.72
CA LEU A 88 10.01 3.38 -8.04
C LEU A 88 11.15 3.35 -9.07
N ARG A 89 12.17 2.49 -8.86
CA ARG A 89 13.29 2.32 -9.79
C ARG A 89 12.85 1.89 -11.19
N ASN A 90 11.81 1.07 -11.27
CA ASN A 90 11.27 0.56 -12.53
C ASN A 90 10.16 1.44 -13.14
N LYS A 91 9.87 2.59 -12.54
CA LYS A 91 8.78 3.49 -12.97
C LYS A 91 7.40 2.83 -13.00
N LEU A 92 7.18 1.84 -12.12
CA LEU A 92 5.94 1.06 -11.99
C LEU A 92 4.99 1.64 -10.94
N PHE A 93 5.42 2.68 -10.21
CA PHE A 93 4.62 3.29 -9.16
C PHE A 93 3.29 3.88 -9.65
N PRO A 94 3.19 4.51 -10.85
CA PRO A 94 1.89 4.93 -11.39
C PRO A 94 0.91 3.76 -11.61
N LEU A 95 1.40 2.58 -12.02
CA LEU A 95 0.57 1.38 -12.14
C LEU A 95 0.09 0.92 -10.75
N PHE A 96 0.97 0.93 -9.76
CA PHE A 96 0.61 0.61 -8.38
C PHE A 96 -0.48 1.56 -7.84
N LEU A 97 -0.36 2.88 -8.06
CA LEU A 97 -1.39 3.85 -7.67
C LEU A 97 -2.72 3.57 -8.36
N LYS A 98 -2.71 3.27 -9.66
CA LYS A 98 -3.92 2.88 -10.39
C LYS A 98 -4.59 1.66 -9.77
N ARG A 99 -3.82 0.63 -9.39
CA ARG A 99 -4.34 -0.56 -8.70
C ARG A 99 -4.92 -0.22 -7.34
N SER A 100 -4.24 0.63 -6.57
CA SER A 100 -4.73 1.11 -5.27
C SER A 100 -6.08 1.83 -5.40
N ILE A 101 -6.25 2.70 -6.42
CA ILE A 101 -7.53 3.37 -6.70
C ILE A 101 -8.63 2.35 -6.99
N ILE A 102 -8.36 1.35 -7.86
CA ILE A 102 -9.33 0.29 -8.17
C ILE A 102 -9.74 -0.47 -6.90
N HIS A 103 -8.80 -0.79 -6.03
CA HIS A 103 -9.10 -1.43 -4.75
C HIS A 103 -9.92 -0.53 -3.84
N ILE A 104 -9.62 0.76 -3.80
CA ILE A 104 -10.42 1.75 -3.09
C ILE A 104 -11.87 1.78 -3.61
N GLN A 105 -12.11 1.72 -4.86
CA GLN A 105 -13.45 1.78 -5.47
C GLN A 105 -14.27 0.48 -5.37
N ASN A 106 -13.59 -0.68 -5.34
CA ASN A 106 -14.27 -1.99 -5.43
C ASN A 106 -14.53 -2.66 -4.08
N GLU A 107 -13.84 -2.24 -3.04
CA GLU A 107 -14.06 -2.80 -1.71
C GLU A 107 -15.08 -1.94 -0.97
N GLU A 108 -16.09 -2.57 -0.34
CA GLU A 108 -16.89 -1.95 0.73
C GLU A 108 -15.93 -1.64 1.89
N HIS A 109 -15.36 -0.46 1.84
CA HIS A 109 -14.11 -0.09 2.44
C HIS A 109 -14.05 -0.34 3.92
N HIS A 110 -13.09 -1.14 4.31
CA HIS A 110 -12.62 -1.28 5.67
C HIS A 110 -12.22 0.08 6.27
N LEU A 111 -11.48 0.92 5.52
CA LEU A 111 -11.19 2.31 5.89
C LEU A 111 -12.46 3.15 6.02
N TYR A 112 -13.43 2.97 5.14
CA TYR A 112 -14.73 3.65 5.22
C TYR A 112 -15.45 3.30 6.51
N ARG A 113 -15.46 2.02 6.92
CA ARG A 113 -16.02 1.59 8.22
C ARG A 113 -15.27 2.19 9.42
N ILE A 114 -13.94 2.30 9.33
CA ILE A 114 -13.12 2.94 10.37
C ILE A 114 -13.48 4.41 10.49
N LEU A 115 -13.62 5.12 9.38
CA LEU A 115 -13.95 6.53 9.33
C LEU A 115 -15.40 6.78 9.74
N GLN A 116 -16.35 5.90 9.38
CA GLN A 116 -17.72 5.97 9.86
C GLN A 116 -17.84 5.81 11.38
N THR A 117 -17.01 4.99 12.01
CA THR A 117 -16.98 4.87 13.49
C THR A 117 -16.45 6.13 14.18
N THR A 118 -15.82 7.04 13.43
CA THR A 118 -15.32 8.33 13.93
C THR A 118 -16.28 9.50 13.64
N ASN A 119 -17.51 9.25 13.21
CA ASN A 119 -18.50 10.28 12.78
C ASN A 119 -18.01 11.18 11.63
N MET A 120 -17.12 10.69 10.79
CA MET A 120 -16.63 11.43 9.63
C MET A 120 -17.46 11.06 8.42
N GLU A 121 -18.16 12.03 7.83
CA GLU A 121 -18.67 11.91 6.47
C GLU A 121 -17.46 11.89 5.52
N CYS A 122 -17.16 10.70 5.01
CA CYS A 122 -16.02 10.50 4.11
C CYS A 122 -16.55 9.97 2.79
N ASP A 123 -16.52 10.81 1.75
CA ASP A 123 -16.77 10.35 0.39
C ASP A 123 -15.50 9.75 -0.25
N GLU A 124 -15.66 9.22 -1.45
CA GLU A 124 -14.55 8.60 -2.21
C GLU A 124 -13.40 9.58 -2.46
N ASP A 125 -13.69 10.83 -2.78
CA ASP A 125 -12.68 11.85 -3.09
C ASP A 125 -11.82 12.17 -1.86
N VAL A 126 -12.42 12.22 -0.68
CA VAL A 126 -11.72 12.39 0.61
C VAL A 126 -10.81 11.20 0.87
N LEU A 127 -11.27 9.97 0.65
CA LEU A 127 -10.44 8.76 0.80
C LEU A 127 -9.25 8.76 -0.16
N LEU A 128 -9.48 9.11 -1.42
CA LEU A 128 -8.42 9.21 -2.43
C LEU A 128 -7.38 10.26 -2.06
N PHE A 129 -7.84 11.43 -1.60
CA PHE A 129 -6.96 12.53 -1.17
C PHE A 129 -6.07 12.11 0.00
N PHE A 130 -6.65 11.52 1.05
CA PHE A 130 -5.87 11.05 2.20
C PHE A 130 -4.95 9.89 1.85
N ASN A 131 -5.40 8.95 1.03
CA ASN A 131 -4.56 7.84 0.59
C ASN A 131 -3.34 8.35 -0.17
N ALA A 132 -3.53 9.26 -1.13
CA ALA A 132 -2.45 9.83 -1.91
C ALA A 132 -1.46 10.61 -1.03
N GLY A 133 -1.96 11.48 -0.14
CA GLY A 133 -1.14 12.26 0.78
C GLY A 133 -0.34 11.39 1.74
N ASN A 134 -0.98 10.41 2.37
CA ASN A 134 -0.32 9.46 3.26
C ASN A 134 0.75 8.65 2.52
N THR A 135 0.44 8.16 1.31
CA THR A 135 1.40 7.40 0.49
C THR A 135 2.66 8.21 0.19
N VAL A 136 2.52 9.48 -0.22
CA VAL A 136 3.66 10.36 -0.49
C VAL A 136 4.48 10.62 0.78
N MET A 137 3.83 10.86 1.92
CA MET A 137 4.50 11.06 3.21
C MET A 137 5.27 9.81 3.66
N ILE A 138 4.70 8.63 3.47
CA ILE A 138 5.33 7.35 3.80
C ILE A 138 6.54 7.11 2.90
N ILE A 139 6.42 7.32 1.60
CA ILE A 139 7.54 7.19 0.66
C ILE A 139 8.68 8.13 1.05
N LYS A 140 8.37 9.40 1.35
CA LYS A 140 9.38 10.34 1.82
C LYS A 140 10.08 9.84 3.09
N TRP A 141 9.32 9.34 4.06
CA TRP A 141 9.86 8.78 5.29
C TRP A 141 10.76 7.57 5.06
N LEU A 142 10.40 6.68 4.12
CA LEU A 142 11.24 5.54 3.70
C LEU A 142 12.55 6.00 3.04
N TYR A 143 12.50 7.06 2.21
CA TYR A 143 13.70 7.65 1.59
C TYR A 143 14.62 8.34 2.59
N ASP A 144 14.08 8.89 3.65
CA ASP A 144 14.84 9.46 4.76
C ASP A 144 15.37 8.37 5.72
N ASP A 145 15.40 7.09 5.27
CA ASP A 145 15.82 5.91 6.04
C ASP A 145 15.09 5.75 7.37
N CYS A 146 13.82 6.14 7.40
CA CYS A 146 12.96 6.07 8.59
C CYS A 146 13.57 6.78 9.82
N LYS A 147 14.26 7.91 9.62
CA LYS A 147 14.91 8.67 10.70
C LYS A 147 13.94 9.12 11.79
N THR A 148 12.72 9.51 11.40
CA THR A 148 11.64 9.76 12.36
C THR A 148 11.15 8.43 12.90
N PRO A 149 11.06 8.23 14.23
CA PRO A 149 10.49 7.03 14.82
C PRO A 149 9.08 6.76 14.34
N VAL A 150 8.69 5.47 14.24
CA VAL A 150 7.36 5.05 13.75
C VAL A 150 6.23 5.76 14.49
N GLU A 151 6.29 5.78 15.81
CA GLU A 151 5.25 6.38 16.66
C GLU A 151 5.12 7.89 16.41
N GLU A 152 6.23 8.62 16.33
CA GLU A 152 6.24 10.06 16.02
C GLU A 152 5.67 10.33 14.62
N MET A 153 6.03 9.50 13.63
CA MET A 153 5.49 9.61 12.28
C MET A 153 3.99 9.29 12.25
N ALA A 154 3.52 8.31 13.02
CA ALA A 154 2.10 8.00 13.17
C ALA A 154 1.32 9.17 13.77
N HIS A 155 1.80 9.75 14.85
CA HIS A 155 1.21 10.97 15.44
C HIS A 155 1.15 12.13 14.42
N LYS A 156 2.19 12.29 13.60
CA LYS A 156 2.19 13.30 12.54
C LYS A 156 1.12 13.06 11.49
N LEU A 157 0.96 11.81 11.03
CA LEU A 157 -0.08 11.44 10.05
C LEU A 157 -1.48 11.63 10.64
N VAL A 158 -1.72 11.18 11.88
CA VAL A 158 -2.99 11.40 12.58
C VAL A 158 -3.32 12.89 12.62
N ARG A 159 -2.39 13.73 13.07
CA ARG A 159 -2.60 15.19 13.15
C ARG A 159 -2.92 15.81 11.79
N LEU A 160 -2.19 15.46 10.73
CA LEU A 160 -2.41 15.99 9.39
C LEU A 160 -3.77 15.60 8.83
N ASN A 161 -4.22 14.38 9.09
CA ASN A 161 -5.51 13.91 8.64
C ASN A 161 -6.67 14.49 9.47
N HIS A 162 -6.51 14.70 10.78
CA HIS A 162 -7.55 15.26 11.62
C HIS A 162 -7.71 16.78 11.47
N THR A 163 -6.63 17.53 11.28
CA THR A 163 -6.71 19.01 11.19
C THR A 163 -7.56 19.47 10.00
N GLN A 164 -7.57 18.71 8.92
CA GLN A 164 -8.38 19.06 7.73
C GLN A 164 -9.86 18.69 7.89
N LEU A 165 -10.20 17.76 8.76
CA LEU A 165 -11.55 17.28 8.97
C LEU A 165 -12.34 18.09 10.00
N LEU A 166 -11.66 18.77 10.93
CA LEU A 166 -12.29 19.61 11.96
C LEU A 166 -12.76 20.97 11.42
N HIS A 167 -12.22 21.45 10.29
CA HIS A 167 -12.63 22.75 9.71
C HIS A 167 -13.90 22.68 8.84
N ASN A 168 -14.41 21.51 8.52
CA ASN A 168 -15.65 21.39 7.73
C ASN A 168 -16.93 21.38 8.59
N ASN A 169 -16.84 21.35 9.92
CA ASN A 169 -18.01 21.35 10.81
C ASN A 169 -18.44 22.75 11.29
N ASP A 170 -17.75 23.83 10.90
CA ASP A 170 -18.06 25.21 11.29
C ASP A 170 -18.62 26.06 10.12
N SER A 171 -19.25 25.43 9.13
CA SER A 171 -19.86 26.15 7.99
C SER A 171 -21.35 25.90 7.90
#